data_cefb058c50812a7986add5ede7ce844e
#
_entry.id   cefb058c50812a7986add5ede7ce844e
#
_cell.length_a   1.000
_cell.length_b   1.000
_cell.length_c   1.000
_cell.angle_alpha   90.00
_cell.angle_beta   90.00
_cell.angle_gamma   90.00
#
_symmetry.space_group_name_H-M   'P 1'
#
loop_
_entity.id
_entity.type
_entity.pdbx_description
1 polymer ?
#
loop_
_entity_poly.entity_id
_entity_poly.type
_entity_poly.pdbx_seq_one_letter_code
_entity_poly.pdbx_strand_id
1 'polypeptide(L)'
;MKKIEVIIRKSKFDEVKEALHQIEVNFFSYWDVTGVGNEKEGHVYRGVSYSTSDIQRRFLSIIVSDPFVERTIDVLLKSAYTGMVGDGKIFVSDIEGALA
;
A
#
# COMPACT_ATOMS: atom_id res chain seq x y z
N MET A 1 -7.08 18.62 0.34
CA MET A 1 -7.07 17.43 -0.50
C MET A 1 -5.70 16.78 -0.46
N LYS A 2 -5.66 15.51 -0.25
CA LYS A 2 -4.42 14.73 -0.16
C LYS A 2 -4.44 13.57 -1.13
N LYS A 3 -3.27 13.21 -1.60
CA LYS A 3 -3.05 12.00 -2.36
C LYS A 3 -2.40 10.97 -1.45
N ILE A 4 -3.04 9.82 -1.34
CA ILE A 4 -2.52 8.70 -0.56
C ILE A 4 -2.08 7.64 -1.56
N GLU A 5 -0.80 7.31 -1.52
CA GLU A 5 -0.23 6.25 -2.33
C GLU A 5 0.14 5.10 -1.41
N VAL A 6 -0.29 3.92 -1.76
CA VAL A 6 -0.04 2.74 -0.93
C VAL A 6 0.40 1.57 -1.78
N ILE A 7 1.40 0.87 -1.28
CA ILE A 7 1.90 -0.36 -1.89
C ILE A 7 1.50 -1.49 -0.96
N ILE A 8 0.77 -2.47 -1.49
CA ILE A 8 0.25 -3.59 -0.71
C ILE A 8 0.57 -4.92 -1.38
N ARG A 9 0.44 -6.00 -0.62
CA ARG A 9 0.47 -7.34 -1.18
C ARG A 9 -0.78 -7.56 -2.03
N LYS A 10 -0.62 -8.18 -3.18
CA LYS A 10 -1.77 -8.49 -4.05
C LYS A 10 -2.81 -9.35 -3.34
N SER A 11 -2.36 -10.24 -2.44
CA SER A 11 -3.24 -11.11 -1.68
C SER A 11 -4.17 -10.36 -0.72
N LYS A 12 -3.86 -9.10 -0.42
CA LYS A 12 -4.67 -8.26 0.46
C LYS A 12 -5.58 -7.29 -0.30
N PHE A 13 -5.50 -7.27 -1.61
CA PHE A 13 -6.21 -6.27 -2.40
C PHE A 13 -7.72 -6.31 -2.18
N ASP A 14 -8.33 -7.48 -2.20
CA ASP A 14 -9.78 -7.59 -2.05
C ASP A 14 -10.24 -7.09 -0.68
N GLU A 15 -9.50 -7.42 0.38
CA GLU A 15 -9.79 -6.93 1.71
C GLU A 15 -9.65 -5.41 1.81
N VAL A 16 -8.59 -4.87 1.21
CA VAL A 16 -8.35 -3.42 1.18
C VAL A 16 -9.46 -2.71 0.42
N LYS A 17 -9.83 -3.23 -0.73
CA LYS A 17 -10.90 -2.65 -1.56
C LYS A 17 -12.23 -2.62 -0.81
N GLU A 18 -12.58 -3.72 -0.15
CA GLU A 18 -13.80 -3.78 0.64
C GLU A 18 -13.77 -2.83 1.83
N ALA A 19 -12.63 -2.75 2.52
CA ALA A 19 -12.47 -1.85 3.65
C ALA A 19 -12.59 -0.38 3.24
N LEU A 20 -12.03 -0.01 2.10
CA LEU A 20 -12.19 1.33 1.53
C LEU A 20 -13.65 1.62 1.17
N HIS A 21 -14.33 0.65 0.62
CA HIS A 21 -15.75 0.77 0.29
C HIS A 21 -16.59 1.04 1.54
N GLN A 22 -16.27 0.40 2.65
CA GLN A 22 -16.99 0.57 3.91
C GLN A 22 -16.90 2.00 4.48
N ILE A 23 -15.86 2.72 4.16
CA ILE A 23 -15.71 4.14 4.55
C ILE A 23 -16.04 5.09 3.40
N GLU A 24 -16.72 4.59 2.37
CA GLU A 24 -17.18 5.37 1.22
C GLU A 24 -16.05 5.93 0.35
N VAL A 25 -14.88 5.31 0.37
CA VAL A 25 -13.80 5.63 -0.54
C VAL A 25 -13.88 4.66 -1.72
N ASN A 26 -14.58 5.09 -2.76
CA ASN A 26 -14.92 4.23 -3.90
C ASN A 26 -14.14 4.56 -5.17
N PHE A 27 -13.42 5.68 -5.19
CA PHE A 27 -12.64 6.09 -6.34
C PHE A 27 -11.16 6.04 -6.02
N PHE A 28 -10.47 5.12 -6.65
CA PHE A 28 -9.02 5.05 -6.61
C PHE A 28 -8.54 4.29 -7.85
N SER A 29 -7.30 4.54 -8.21
CA SER A 29 -6.65 3.82 -9.29
C SER A 29 -5.67 2.83 -8.71
N TYR A 30 -5.42 1.74 -9.41
CA TYR A 30 -4.42 0.79 -8.97
C TYR A 30 -3.75 0.13 -10.18
N TRP A 31 -2.55 -0.36 -9.95
CA TRP A 31 -1.81 -1.13 -10.95
C TRP A 31 -0.79 -2.02 -10.26
N ASP A 32 -0.36 -3.02 -10.99
CA ASP A 32 0.64 -3.93 -10.46
C ASP A 32 2.03 -3.36 -10.68
N VAL A 33 2.88 -3.53 -9.67
CA VAL A 33 4.26 -3.06 -9.72
C VAL A 33 5.20 -4.19 -9.32
N THR A 34 6.41 -4.11 -9.85
CA THR A 34 7.49 -4.97 -9.45
C THR A 34 8.55 -4.11 -8.78
N GLY A 35 8.81 -4.39 -7.53
CA GLY A 35 9.85 -3.70 -6.78
C GLY A 35 11.07 -4.58 -6.61
N VAL A 36 12.15 -3.96 -6.18
CA VAL A 36 13.35 -4.67 -5.74
C VAL A 36 13.49 -4.45 -4.26
N GLY A 37 13.63 -5.51 -3.52
CA GLY A 37 13.76 -5.41 -2.08
C GLY A 37 14.51 -6.57 -1.48
N ASN A 38 14.81 -6.42 -0.20
CA ASN A 38 15.42 -7.48 0.59
C ASN A 38 14.32 -8.28 1.25
N GLU A 39 14.21 -9.54 0.90
CA GLU A 39 13.34 -10.45 1.62
C GLU A 39 14.17 -11.28 2.57
N LYS A 40 13.75 -11.27 3.84
CA LYS A 40 14.41 -12.04 4.88
C LYS A 40 13.83 -13.42 5.05
N GLU A 41 13.39 -14.05 4.01
CA GLU A 41 12.71 -15.34 4.11
C GLU A 41 13.69 -16.47 4.36
N GLY A 42 14.35 -16.45 5.50
CA GLY A 42 15.17 -17.56 5.92
C GLY A 42 16.39 -17.82 5.04
N HIS A 43 16.75 -16.88 4.21
CA HIS A 43 17.85 -17.04 3.27
C HIS A 43 19.15 -16.49 3.83
N VAL A 44 19.49 -16.94 5.00
CA VAL A 44 20.81 -16.65 5.55
C VAL A 44 21.69 -17.84 5.26
N TYR A 45 22.53 -17.70 4.27
CA TYR A 45 23.54 -18.70 3.99
C TYR A 45 24.87 -18.19 4.50
N ARG A 46 25.40 -18.81 5.53
CA ARG A 46 26.78 -18.59 5.99
C ARG A 46 27.14 -17.14 6.23
N GLY A 47 26.24 -16.37 6.81
CA GLY A 47 26.47 -14.97 7.05
C GLY A 47 26.29 -14.07 5.84
N VAL A 48 25.97 -14.60 4.69
CA VAL A 48 25.54 -13.81 3.54
C VAL A 48 24.04 -13.61 3.69
N SER A 49 23.66 -12.42 4.01
CA SER A 49 22.34 -12.17 4.55
C SER A 49 21.23 -11.98 3.56
N TYR A 50 21.47 -11.65 2.30
CA TYR A 50 20.36 -11.30 1.42
C TYR A 50 20.61 -11.61 -0.02
N SER A 51 19.60 -12.18 -0.66
CA SER A 51 19.40 -11.95 -2.07
C SER A 51 18.37 -10.81 -2.21
N THR A 52 18.66 -9.83 -3.03
CA THR A 52 17.64 -8.96 -3.54
C THR A 52 16.80 -9.74 -4.53
N SER A 53 15.50 -9.69 -4.40
CA SER A 53 14.60 -10.34 -5.34
C SER A 53 13.56 -9.37 -5.83
N ASP A 54 13.01 -9.66 -6.98
CA ASP A 54 11.88 -8.92 -7.50
C ASP A 54 10.64 -9.24 -6.68
N ILE A 55 9.98 -8.21 -6.23
CA ILE A 55 8.82 -8.33 -5.35
C ILE A 55 7.59 -7.81 -6.08
N GLN A 56 6.59 -8.65 -6.21
CA GLN A 56 5.33 -8.29 -6.84
C GLN A 56 4.41 -7.64 -5.81
N ARG A 57 3.89 -6.47 -6.15
CA ARG A 57 2.99 -5.71 -5.29
C ARG A 57 1.91 -5.02 -6.12
N ARG A 58 0.92 -4.49 -5.43
CA ARG A 58 -0.11 -3.66 -6.04
C ARG A 58 -0.03 -2.27 -5.46
N PHE A 59 -0.03 -1.30 -6.36
CA PHE A 59 0.05 0.12 -6.02
C PHE A 59 -1.34 0.72 -6.15
N LEU A 60 -1.79 1.46 -5.13
CA LEU A 60 -3.04 2.20 -5.17
C LEU A 60 -2.76 3.68 -5.04
N SER A 61 -3.50 4.49 -5.80
CA SER A 61 -3.47 5.94 -5.73
C SER A 61 -4.86 6.43 -5.38
N ILE A 62 -4.99 7.08 -4.23
CA ILE A 62 -6.27 7.47 -3.66
C ILE A 62 -6.21 8.96 -3.35
N ILE A 63 -7.16 9.74 -3.88
CA ILE A 63 -7.24 11.16 -3.58
C ILE A 63 -8.47 11.38 -2.71
N VAL A 64 -8.27 11.96 -1.55
CA VAL A 64 -9.33 12.21 -0.58
C VAL A 64 -9.29 13.65 -0.07
N SER A 65 -10.44 14.14 0.38
CA SER A 65 -10.49 15.42 1.09
C SER A 65 -9.90 15.26 2.49
N ASP A 66 -9.42 16.37 3.05
CA ASP A 66 -8.69 16.35 4.30
C ASP A 66 -9.37 15.59 5.45
N PRO A 67 -10.68 15.72 5.66
CA PRO A 67 -11.34 14.97 6.75
C PRO A 67 -11.27 13.45 6.61
N PHE A 68 -11.02 12.93 5.42
CA PHE A 68 -10.96 11.48 5.19
C PHE A 68 -9.58 10.89 5.28
N VAL A 69 -8.54 11.71 5.45
CA VAL A 69 -7.14 11.24 5.37
C VAL A 69 -6.83 10.22 6.46
N GLU A 70 -7.06 10.58 7.71
CA GLU A 70 -6.73 9.68 8.83
C GLU A 70 -7.52 8.38 8.78
N ARG A 71 -8.79 8.46 8.48
CA ARG A 71 -9.66 7.29 8.35
C ARG A 71 -9.18 6.36 7.26
N THR A 72 -8.80 6.92 6.12
CA THR A 72 -8.29 6.13 4.99
C THR A 72 -7.00 5.43 5.36
N ILE A 73 -6.08 6.15 6.00
CA ILE A 73 -4.81 5.57 6.44
C ILE A 73 -5.03 4.43 7.42
N ASP A 74 -5.90 4.63 8.42
CA ASP A 74 -6.22 3.61 9.41
C ASP A 74 -6.77 2.34 8.76
N VAL A 75 -7.69 2.51 7.83
CA VAL A 75 -8.30 1.39 7.10
C VAL A 75 -7.27 0.63 6.29
N LEU A 76 -6.37 1.36 5.62
CA LEU A 76 -5.30 0.74 4.84
C LEU A 76 -4.34 -0.05 5.74
N LEU A 77 -3.94 0.53 6.86
CA LEU A 77 -3.04 -0.13 7.81
C LEU A 77 -3.65 -1.43 8.36
N LYS A 78 -4.93 -1.41 8.68
CA LYS A 78 -5.60 -2.58 9.24
C LYS A 78 -5.87 -3.65 8.20
N SER A 79 -6.34 -3.27 7.03
CA SER A 79 -6.77 -4.22 6.00
C SER A 79 -5.61 -4.85 5.24
N ALA A 80 -4.48 -4.16 5.12
CA ALA A 80 -3.31 -4.67 4.43
C ALA A 80 -2.33 -5.41 5.35
N TYR A 81 -2.59 -5.43 6.64
CA TYR A 81 -1.69 -6.00 7.63
C TYR A 81 -1.60 -7.52 7.52
N THR A 82 -0.38 -8.04 7.47
CA THR A 82 -0.11 -9.48 7.61
C THR A 82 0.79 -9.79 8.80
N GLY A 83 1.45 -8.77 9.35
CA GLY A 83 2.44 -8.94 10.40
C GLY A 83 3.81 -9.33 9.89
N MET A 84 3.98 -9.45 8.59
CA MET A 84 5.25 -9.81 7.97
C MET A 84 6.01 -8.58 7.51
N VAL A 85 7.33 -8.66 7.52
CA VAL A 85 8.17 -7.60 6.95
C VAL A 85 7.83 -7.45 5.47
N GLY A 86 7.70 -6.22 5.01
CA GLY A 86 7.38 -5.95 3.62
C GLY A 86 5.90 -5.92 3.30
N ASP A 87 5.04 -5.73 4.30
CA ASP A 87 3.59 -5.59 4.09
C ASP A 87 3.25 -4.43 3.14
N GLY A 88 4.02 -3.35 3.18
CA GLY A 88 3.81 -2.25 2.28
C GLY A 88 4.25 -0.91 2.85
N LYS A 89 3.92 0.14 2.12
CA LYS A 89 4.23 1.51 2.50
C LYS A 89 3.08 2.42 2.11
N ILE A 90 2.90 3.48 2.91
CA ILE A 90 1.91 4.53 2.63
C ILE A 90 2.64 5.85 2.52
N PHE A 91 2.34 6.59 1.47
CA PHE A 91 2.86 7.94 1.24
C PHE A 91 1.68 8.89 1.16
N VAL A 92 1.83 10.06 1.77
CA VAL A 92 0.80 11.09 1.73
C VAL A 92 1.43 12.37 1.21
N SER A 93 0.78 13.00 0.25
CA SER A 93 1.22 14.26 -0.33
C SER A 93 0.05 15.21 -0.49
N ASP A 94 0.36 16.50 -0.53
CA ASP A 94 -0.63 17.53 -0.80
C ASP A 94 -0.95 17.59 -2.29
N ILE A 95 -2.21 17.88 -2.58
CA ILE A 95 -2.66 18.19 -3.93
C ILE A 95 -2.99 19.68 -3.97
N GLU A 96 -2.25 20.44 -4.77
CA GLU A 96 -2.45 21.89 -4.87
C GLU A 96 -3.67 22.27 -5.69
N GLY A 97 -4.03 21.42 -6.63
CA GLY A 97 -5.20 21.70 -7.47
C GLY A 97 -5.73 20.44 -8.09
N ALA A 98 -7.03 20.44 -8.34
CA ALA A 98 -7.71 19.35 -9.03
C ALA A 98 -8.78 19.95 -9.91
N LEU A 99 -8.88 19.41 -11.13
CA LEU A 99 -9.97 19.72 -12.04
C LEU A 99 -10.87 18.51 -12.15
N ALA A 100 -12.13 18.74 -11.97
CA ALA A 100 -13.13 17.68 -12.08
C ALA A 100 -13.95 17.85 -13.37
#